data_213aa175bd70df2e159069a5913d5bc9
#
_entry.id   213aa175bd70df2e159069a5913d5bc9
#
_cell.length_a   1.000
_cell.length_b   1.000
_cell.length_c   1.000
_cell.angle_alpha   90.00
_cell.angle_beta   90.00
_cell.angle_gamma   90.00
#
_symmetry.space_group_name_H-M   'P 1'
#
loop_
_entity.id
_entity.type
_entity.pdbx_description
1 polymer ?
#
loop_
_entity_poly.entity_id
_entity_poly.type
_entity_poly.pdbx_seq_one_letter_code
_entity_poly.pdbx_strand_id
1 'polypeptide(L)'
;MFSRKRLLPLLLIIVLIIVYYARKPKPLVELHGKTFGTIAYNIKYKDKAQRDFQPSIDSILNVFNDAVSHYRPNSEISRFNRDSTVEFELPYLYPVLSKSAEVYKTSHGAFNPAVMPLVNAWGFGPDKSMNPDSTLIDSLMEFTRFDLVQFDSTHAWKTDKRVELDFSAVAKGQGVDLVMNFLESKGIKDVFVEIGGEVNARGTNAYGKPWVVGILDPASDVLKQSYIATVSLDDEAVATSANNFNYVIRDGVKYTHTIDPATGYPAHNPILSASVFSKDCMTADAYATAFMVMGHEKARAIVESHPELEAFLIYSTPDGNTATYASNGLKDKLELFQNGN
;
A
#
# COMPACT_ATOMS: atom_id res chain seq x y z
N MET A 1 57.57 31.72 -8.91
CA MET A 1 57.19 30.75 -9.93
C MET A 1 57.04 29.39 -9.25
N PHE A 2 55.80 28.97 -8.93
CA PHE A 2 55.58 27.69 -8.24
C PHE A 2 55.90 26.53 -9.21
N SER A 3 56.79 25.64 -8.78
CA SER A 3 57.23 24.48 -9.57
C SER A 3 56.00 23.59 -9.84
N ARG A 4 55.78 23.19 -11.13
CA ARG A 4 54.72 22.24 -11.59
C ARG A 4 54.64 20.97 -10.72
N LYS A 5 55.76 20.54 -10.12
CA LYS A 5 55.83 19.38 -9.21
C LYS A 5 55.10 19.57 -7.85
N ARG A 6 54.82 20.80 -7.41
CA ARG A 6 54.04 21.06 -6.18
C ARG A 6 52.60 21.34 -6.42
N LEU A 7 52.18 21.65 -7.66
CA LEU A 7 50.78 21.87 -8.03
C LEU A 7 49.95 20.58 -8.10
N LEU A 8 50.59 19.48 -8.55
CA LEU A 8 49.90 18.19 -8.74
C LEU A 8 49.33 17.60 -7.41
N PRO A 9 50.11 17.52 -6.31
CA PRO A 9 49.54 17.03 -5.02
C PRO A 9 48.49 17.95 -4.44
N LEU A 10 48.60 19.27 -4.64
CA LEU A 10 47.56 20.22 -4.16
C LEU A 10 46.24 20.01 -4.91
N LEU A 11 46.31 19.80 -6.22
CA LEU A 11 45.15 19.53 -7.06
C LEU A 11 44.47 18.19 -6.66
N LEU A 12 45.28 17.16 -6.34
CA LEU A 12 44.80 15.89 -5.86
C LEU A 12 44.08 16.03 -4.51
N ILE A 13 44.62 16.79 -3.58
CA ILE A 13 43.98 17.08 -2.28
C ILE A 13 42.67 17.82 -2.48
N ILE A 14 42.59 18.81 -3.35
CA ILE A 14 41.38 19.54 -3.68
C ILE A 14 40.31 18.59 -4.24
N VAL A 15 40.69 17.71 -5.19
CA VAL A 15 39.78 16.69 -5.75
C VAL A 15 39.30 15.73 -4.68
N LEU A 16 40.17 15.26 -3.78
CA LEU A 16 39.80 14.39 -2.69
C LEU A 16 38.82 15.07 -1.71
N ILE A 17 39.04 16.35 -1.40
CA ILE A 17 38.14 17.15 -0.57
C ILE A 17 36.78 17.31 -1.26
N ILE A 18 36.76 17.64 -2.56
CA ILE A 18 35.51 17.76 -3.33
C ILE A 18 34.77 16.42 -3.35
N VAL A 19 35.47 15.31 -3.61
CA VAL A 19 34.89 13.96 -3.61
C VAL A 19 34.36 13.58 -2.21
N TYR A 20 35.08 13.92 -1.15
CA TYR A 20 34.65 13.69 0.23
C TYR A 20 33.34 14.42 0.54
N TYR A 21 33.28 15.75 0.23
CA TYR A 21 32.07 16.54 0.46
C TYR A 21 30.92 16.15 -0.47
N ALA A 22 31.20 15.73 -1.71
CA ALA A 22 30.19 15.25 -2.64
C ALA A 22 29.59 13.88 -2.23
N ARG A 23 30.36 13.04 -1.52
CA ARG A 23 29.92 11.75 -1.01
C ARG A 23 29.33 11.79 0.38
N LYS A 24 29.45 12.93 1.09
CA LYS A 24 28.86 13.06 2.42
C LYS A 24 27.34 13.02 2.32
N PRO A 25 26.66 12.16 3.11
CA PRO A 25 25.20 12.11 3.10
C PRO A 25 24.62 13.47 3.46
N LYS A 26 23.60 13.88 2.72
CA LYS A 26 22.86 15.10 3.03
C LYS A 26 21.94 14.82 4.22
N PRO A 27 21.81 15.75 5.19
CA PRO A 27 20.95 15.54 6.33
C PRO A 27 19.49 15.38 5.87
N LEU A 28 18.82 14.38 6.42
CA LEU A 28 17.39 14.16 6.28
C LEU A 28 16.67 14.65 7.53
N VAL A 29 15.45 15.16 7.36
CA VAL A 29 14.46 15.21 8.42
C VAL A 29 13.78 13.84 8.44
N GLU A 30 13.73 13.20 9.60
CA GLU A 30 13.09 11.89 9.79
C GLU A 30 11.98 12.05 10.82
N LEU A 31 10.76 11.67 10.45
CA LEU A 31 9.57 11.73 11.28
C LEU A 31 9.01 10.34 11.47
N HIS A 32 8.55 10.05 12.68
CA HIS A 32 7.95 8.78 13.05
C HIS A 32 6.69 9.00 13.85
N GLY A 33 5.66 8.22 13.60
CA GLY A 33 4.41 8.32 14.35
C GLY A 33 3.50 7.14 14.10
N LYS A 34 2.22 7.31 14.43
CA LYS A 34 1.18 6.29 14.22
C LYS A 34 -0.08 6.92 13.65
N THR A 35 -0.74 6.17 12.78
CA THR A 35 -2.05 6.51 12.20
C THR A 35 -2.91 5.26 12.09
N PHE A 36 -4.16 5.36 11.67
CA PHE A 36 -5.09 4.23 11.56
C PHE A 36 -5.10 3.33 12.82
N GLY A 37 -5.12 3.95 14.00
CA GLY A 37 -5.00 3.29 15.30
C GLY A 37 -3.56 3.04 15.70
N THR A 38 -2.96 1.94 15.28
CA THR A 38 -1.62 1.51 15.74
C THR A 38 -0.58 1.40 14.61
N ILE A 39 -0.95 1.70 13.36
CA ILE A 39 -0.06 1.55 12.21
C ILE A 39 1.02 2.62 12.26
N ALA A 40 2.27 2.18 12.26
CA ALA A 40 3.42 3.08 12.24
C ALA A 40 3.56 3.77 10.87
N TYR A 41 4.08 4.99 10.89
CA TYR A 41 4.58 5.66 9.70
C TYR A 41 6.03 6.11 9.88
N ASN A 42 6.76 6.13 8.76
CA ASN A 42 8.14 6.63 8.67
C ASN A 42 8.23 7.57 7.47
N ILE A 43 8.65 8.81 7.72
CA ILE A 43 8.74 9.82 6.69
C ILE A 43 10.15 10.39 6.70
N LYS A 44 10.77 10.50 5.53
CA LYS A 44 12.10 11.06 5.37
C LYS A 44 12.08 12.07 4.23
N TYR A 45 12.69 13.24 4.45
CA TYR A 45 12.77 14.24 3.40
C TYR A 45 14.00 15.13 3.55
N LYS A 46 14.45 15.71 2.43
CA LYS A 46 15.53 16.70 2.42
C LYS A 46 14.94 18.11 2.48
N ASP A 47 15.21 18.82 3.56
CA ASP A 47 14.87 20.21 3.68
C ASP A 47 16.07 21.01 4.23
N LYS A 48 16.55 21.99 3.47
CA LYS A 48 17.67 22.84 3.90
C LYS A 48 17.35 23.62 5.17
N ALA A 49 16.09 23.98 5.36
CA ALA A 49 15.63 24.71 6.54
C ALA A 49 15.34 23.80 7.74
N GLN A 50 15.43 22.48 7.56
CA GLN A 50 15.14 21.47 8.60
C GLN A 50 13.78 21.69 9.28
N ARG A 51 12.75 22.07 8.48
CA ARG A 51 11.41 22.31 9.00
C ARG A 51 10.80 21.01 9.50
N ASP A 52 10.21 21.07 10.67
CA ASP A 52 9.42 19.95 11.22
C ASP A 52 7.96 20.08 10.76
N PHE A 53 7.50 19.11 9.98
CA PHE A 53 6.12 19.03 9.50
C PHE A 53 5.28 17.99 10.26
N GLN A 54 5.81 17.36 11.30
CA GLN A 54 5.10 16.33 12.05
C GLN A 54 3.70 16.77 12.51
N PRO A 55 3.50 17.94 13.14
CA PRO A 55 2.16 18.33 13.58
C PRO A 55 1.15 18.50 12.44
N SER A 56 1.63 18.96 11.27
CA SER A 56 0.76 19.11 10.09
C SER A 56 0.39 17.74 9.50
N ILE A 57 1.35 16.83 9.42
CA ILE A 57 1.15 15.46 8.92
C ILE A 57 0.19 14.70 9.83
N ASP A 58 0.40 14.75 11.15
CA ASP A 58 -0.50 14.13 12.12
C ASP A 58 -1.92 14.67 12.00
N SER A 59 -2.09 15.99 11.81
CA SER A 59 -3.38 16.61 11.57
C SER A 59 -4.04 16.11 10.29
N ILE A 60 -3.32 16.05 9.16
CA ILE A 60 -3.83 15.54 7.87
C ILE A 60 -4.30 14.10 8.02
N LEU A 61 -3.46 13.23 8.58
CA LEU A 61 -3.79 11.82 8.77
C LEU A 61 -4.94 11.62 9.75
N ASN A 62 -5.04 12.47 10.80
CA ASN A 62 -6.16 12.42 11.73
C ASN A 62 -7.49 12.80 11.07
N VAL A 63 -7.53 13.90 10.31
CA VAL A 63 -8.72 14.33 9.58
C VAL A 63 -9.09 13.33 8.47
N PHE A 64 -8.08 12.74 7.80
CA PHE A 64 -8.31 11.67 6.84
C PHE A 64 -8.99 10.44 7.48
N ASN A 65 -8.57 10.06 8.69
CA ASN A 65 -9.23 8.98 9.43
C ASN A 65 -10.70 9.31 9.77
N ASP A 66 -11.07 10.58 9.95
CA ASP A 66 -12.48 10.97 10.17
C ASP A 66 -13.34 10.77 8.90
N ALA A 67 -12.74 10.67 7.73
CA ALA A 67 -13.45 10.29 6.51
C ALA A 67 -13.54 8.76 6.34
N VAL A 68 -12.42 8.02 6.44
CA VAL A 68 -12.33 6.66 5.89
C VAL A 68 -12.24 5.53 6.92
N SER A 69 -12.09 5.82 8.21
CA SER A 69 -11.87 4.78 9.22
C SER A 69 -13.19 4.23 9.78
N HIS A 70 -13.51 3.00 9.44
CA HIS A 70 -14.65 2.28 10.02
C HIS A 70 -14.50 1.95 11.53
N TYR A 71 -13.31 2.14 12.11
CA TYR A 71 -13.07 2.06 13.56
C TYR A 71 -13.44 3.34 14.31
N ARG A 72 -13.76 4.45 13.61
CA ARG A 72 -14.25 5.69 14.20
C ARG A 72 -15.76 5.78 14.02
N PRO A 73 -16.58 5.73 15.11
CA PRO A 73 -18.04 5.66 14.98
C PRO A 73 -18.70 6.82 14.24
N ASN A 74 -18.04 7.99 14.24
CA ASN A 74 -18.54 9.22 13.63
C ASN A 74 -17.84 9.59 12.33
N SER A 75 -16.97 8.72 11.80
CA SER A 75 -16.36 8.94 10.47
C SER A 75 -17.42 8.93 9.38
N GLU A 76 -17.12 9.55 8.22
CA GLU A 76 -18.05 9.56 7.09
C GLU A 76 -18.39 8.15 6.63
N ILE A 77 -17.40 7.23 6.55
CA ILE A 77 -17.65 5.84 6.19
C ILE A 77 -18.53 5.10 7.22
N SER A 78 -18.32 5.35 8.52
CA SER A 78 -19.15 4.72 9.57
C SER A 78 -20.58 5.25 9.55
N ARG A 79 -20.77 6.53 9.24
CA ARG A 79 -22.11 7.10 9.00
C ARG A 79 -22.76 6.45 7.78
N PHE A 80 -22.04 6.34 6.65
CA PHE A 80 -22.54 5.64 5.47
C PHE A 80 -22.93 4.19 5.77
N ASN A 81 -22.10 3.45 6.50
CA ASN A 81 -22.36 2.05 6.82
C ASN A 81 -23.62 1.88 7.69
N ARG A 82 -23.86 2.78 8.63
CA ARG A 82 -25.06 2.80 9.50
C ARG A 82 -26.30 3.32 8.78
N ASP A 83 -26.14 4.40 8.01
CA ASP A 83 -27.23 5.11 7.34
C ASP A 83 -27.31 4.68 5.86
N SER A 84 -28.24 5.21 5.10
CA SER A 84 -28.36 4.88 3.66
C SER A 84 -27.68 5.90 2.75
N THR A 85 -27.21 7.00 3.30
CA THR A 85 -26.55 8.10 2.58
C THR A 85 -25.55 8.81 3.48
N VAL A 86 -24.54 9.45 2.88
CA VAL A 86 -23.61 10.36 3.55
C VAL A 86 -23.28 11.52 2.65
N GLU A 87 -23.35 12.75 3.18
CA GLU A 87 -22.77 13.93 2.53
C GLU A 87 -21.28 14.01 2.88
N PHE A 88 -20.45 14.42 1.90
CA PHE A 88 -19.02 14.56 2.11
C PHE A 88 -18.70 15.92 2.72
N GLU A 89 -18.33 15.92 3.97
CA GLU A 89 -17.86 17.11 4.69
C GLU A 89 -16.34 17.30 4.51
N LEU A 90 -15.64 16.20 4.20
CA LEU A 90 -14.20 16.14 4.01
C LEU A 90 -13.83 15.77 2.56
N PRO A 91 -12.72 16.27 2.00
CA PRO A 91 -12.38 16.07 0.59
C PRO A 91 -11.75 14.68 0.32
N TYR A 92 -11.97 13.69 1.16
CA TYR A 92 -11.23 12.43 1.10
C TYR A 92 -12.05 11.23 0.65
N LEU A 93 -13.34 11.19 0.97
CA LEU A 93 -14.16 10.01 0.68
C LEU A 93 -14.43 9.84 -0.82
N TYR A 94 -14.67 10.94 -1.54
CA TYR A 94 -14.91 10.90 -2.99
C TYR A 94 -13.71 10.31 -3.78
N PRO A 95 -12.45 10.73 -3.57
CA PRO A 95 -11.30 10.10 -4.23
C PRO A 95 -11.18 8.60 -3.96
N VAL A 96 -11.42 8.15 -2.71
CA VAL A 96 -11.40 6.72 -2.35
C VAL A 96 -12.48 5.95 -3.09
N LEU A 97 -13.72 6.45 -3.10
CA LEU A 97 -14.84 5.83 -3.81
C LEU A 97 -14.56 5.76 -5.32
N SER A 98 -14.04 6.85 -5.91
CA SER A 98 -13.72 6.91 -7.35
C SER A 98 -12.65 5.88 -7.73
N LYS A 99 -11.55 5.80 -6.97
CA LYS A 99 -10.51 4.80 -7.20
C LYS A 99 -11.03 3.38 -6.96
N SER A 100 -11.83 3.19 -5.92
CA SER A 100 -12.47 1.91 -5.65
C SER A 100 -13.36 1.44 -6.79
N ALA A 101 -14.14 2.33 -7.40
CA ALA A 101 -14.97 2.01 -8.56
C ALA A 101 -14.16 1.65 -9.80
N GLU A 102 -13.06 2.37 -10.05
CA GLU A 102 -12.11 2.08 -11.12
C GLU A 102 -11.53 0.66 -10.97
N VAL A 103 -10.94 0.37 -9.80
CA VAL A 103 -10.28 -0.91 -9.56
C VAL A 103 -11.29 -2.07 -9.44
N TYR A 104 -12.48 -1.85 -8.86
CA TYR A 104 -13.58 -2.81 -8.86
C TYR A 104 -13.93 -3.25 -10.27
N LYS A 105 -14.09 -2.30 -11.19
CA LYS A 105 -14.42 -2.57 -12.59
C LYS A 105 -13.28 -3.31 -13.31
N THR A 106 -12.04 -2.83 -13.18
CA THR A 106 -10.87 -3.40 -13.87
C THR A 106 -10.52 -4.78 -13.36
N SER A 107 -10.67 -5.02 -12.05
CA SER A 107 -10.43 -6.32 -11.42
C SER A 107 -11.61 -7.30 -11.54
N HIS A 108 -12.68 -6.92 -12.25
CA HIS A 108 -13.91 -7.71 -12.36
C HIS A 108 -14.48 -8.11 -10.99
N GLY A 109 -14.43 -7.20 -10.02
CA GLY A 109 -14.95 -7.38 -8.67
C GLY A 109 -14.01 -8.08 -7.69
N ALA A 110 -12.80 -8.46 -8.09
CA ALA A 110 -11.81 -9.04 -7.16
C ALA A 110 -11.39 -8.05 -6.07
N PHE A 111 -11.23 -6.77 -6.42
CA PHE A 111 -11.24 -5.69 -5.44
C PHE A 111 -12.68 -5.24 -5.22
N ASN A 112 -13.18 -5.37 -3.99
CA ASN A 112 -14.56 -5.03 -3.66
C ASN A 112 -14.64 -4.36 -2.28
N PRO A 113 -14.79 -3.03 -2.20
CA PRO A 113 -14.91 -2.36 -0.91
C PRO A 113 -16.20 -2.67 -0.16
N ALA A 114 -17.23 -3.25 -0.80
CA ALA A 114 -18.47 -3.68 -0.12
C ALA A 114 -18.33 -5.04 0.59
N VAL A 115 -17.10 -5.51 0.83
CA VAL A 115 -16.79 -6.81 1.43
C VAL A 115 -16.96 -6.85 2.96
N MET A 116 -17.22 -5.71 3.61
CA MET A 116 -17.25 -5.57 5.07
C MET A 116 -18.14 -6.59 5.79
N PRO A 117 -19.37 -6.91 5.33
CA PRO A 117 -20.20 -7.92 6.00
C PRO A 117 -19.56 -9.31 6.01
N LEU A 118 -18.84 -9.69 4.95
CA LEU A 118 -18.10 -10.95 4.91
C LEU A 118 -16.86 -10.90 5.80
N VAL A 119 -16.13 -9.79 5.81
CA VAL A 119 -14.95 -9.58 6.69
C VAL A 119 -15.35 -9.72 8.16
N ASN A 120 -16.50 -9.15 8.56
CA ASN A 120 -17.07 -9.30 9.90
C ASN A 120 -17.46 -10.75 10.18
N ALA A 121 -18.18 -11.42 9.27
CA ALA A 121 -18.61 -12.81 9.44
C ALA A 121 -17.43 -13.77 9.63
N TRP A 122 -16.33 -13.57 8.92
CA TRP A 122 -15.10 -14.34 9.07
C TRP A 122 -14.27 -13.96 10.31
N GLY A 123 -14.61 -12.88 11.01
CA GLY A 123 -13.97 -12.44 12.26
C GLY A 123 -12.69 -11.60 12.05
N PHE A 124 -12.51 -11.02 10.86
CA PHE A 124 -11.41 -10.10 10.56
C PHE A 124 -11.78 -8.64 10.74
N GLY A 125 -13.09 -8.32 10.83
CA GLY A 125 -13.61 -6.98 11.05
C GLY A 125 -13.78 -6.60 12.52
N PRO A 126 -14.29 -5.39 12.80
CA PRO A 126 -14.56 -4.93 14.16
C PRO A 126 -15.66 -5.73 14.85
N ASP A 127 -16.68 -6.17 14.12
CA ASP A 127 -17.80 -6.97 14.62
C ASP A 127 -17.47 -8.46 14.47
N LYS A 128 -16.84 -9.02 15.49
CA LYS A 128 -16.35 -10.39 15.46
C LYS A 128 -17.50 -11.41 15.54
N SER A 129 -18.02 -11.85 14.43
CA SER A 129 -18.75 -13.10 14.30
C SER A 129 -17.79 -14.19 13.84
N MET A 130 -17.78 -15.34 14.48
CA MET A 130 -16.89 -16.45 14.10
C MET A 130 -17.72 -17.65 13.68
N ASN A 131 -17.29 -18.34 12.61
CA ASN A 131 -17.90 -19.52 12.00
C ASN A 131 -19.19 -19.25 11.21
N PRO A 132 -19.10 -18.51 10.08
CA PRO A 132 -20.24 -18.43 9.17
C PRO A 132 -20.47 -19.80 8.51
N ASP A 133 -21.73 -20.24 8.47
CA ASP A 133 -22.14 -21.37 7.65
C ASP A 133 -22.41 -20.92 6.20
N SER A 134 -22.64 -21.87 5.30
CA SER A 134 -22.89 -21.55 3.89
C SER A 134 -24.16 -20.71 3.71
N THR A 135 -25.19 -20.93 4.53
CA THR A 135 -26.46 -20.20 4.45
C THR A 135 -26.24 -18.73 4.78
N LEU A 136 -25.45 -18.44 5.82
CA LEU A 136 -25.08 -17.07 6.15
C LEU A 136 -24.26 -16.41 5.06
N ILE A 137 -23.26 -17.12 4.52
CA ILE A 137 -22.43 -16.59 3.41
C ILE A 137 -23.30 -16.27 2.19
N ASP A 138 -24.19 -17.19 1.77
CA ASP A 138 -25.09 -16.98 0.63
C ASP A 138 -25.98 -15.72 0.85
N SER A 139 -26.49 -15.54 2.06
CA SER A 139 -27.28 -14.35 2.42
C SER A 139 -26.45 -13.05 2.38
N LEU A 140 -25.20 -13.09 2.86
CA LEU A 140 -24.31 -11.91 2.83
C LEU A 140 -23.90 -11.54 1.41
N MET A 141 -23.71 -12.51 0.53
CA MET A 141 -23.37 -12.32 -0.88
C MET A 141 -24.41 -11.49 -1.66
N GLU A 142 -25.70 -11.53 -1.25
CA GLU A 142 -26.76 -10.75 -1.92
C GLU A 142 -26.46 -9.24 -1.94
N PHE A 143 -25.81 -8.71 -0.91
CA PHE A 143 -25.54 -7.27 -0.72
C PHE A 143 -24.04 -6.95 -0.56
N THR A 144 -23.14 -7.93 -0.67
CA THR A 144 -21.68 -7.70 -0.79
C THR A 144 -21.33 -7.31 -2.22
N ARG A 145 -21.91 -6.22 -2.69
CA ARG A 145 -21.87 -5.77 -4.08
C ARG A 145 -21.65 -4.27 -4.14
N PHE A 146 -20.51 -3.84 -4.68
CA PHE A 146 -20.17 -2.42 -4.78
C PHE A 146 -21.03 -1.66 -5.81
N ASP A 147 -21.60 -2.35 -6.79
CA ASP A 147 -22.55 -1.75 -7.75
C ASP A 147 -23.89 -1.31 -7.11
N LEU A 148 -24.16 -1.70 -5.86
CA LEU A 148 -25.28 -1.18 -5.06
C LEU A 148 -24.97 0.19 -4.42
N VAL A 149 -23.73 0.66 -4.51
CA VAL A 149 -23.30 1.97 -4.02
C VAL A 149 -23.23 2.96 -5.19
N GLN A 150 -23.85 4.09 -5.00
CA GLN A 150 -23.82 5.20 -5.96
C GLN A 150 -23.23 6.43 -5.26
N PHE A 151 -22.54 7.26 -6.00
CA PHE A 151 -21.93 8.48 -5.47
C PHE A 151 -21.69 9.52 -6.56
N ASP A 152 -21.63 10.76 -6.14
CA ASP A 152 -21.13 11.89 -6.93
C ASP A 152 -20.03 12.62 -6.14
N SER A 153 -19.67 13.84 -6.55
CA SER A 153 -18.61 14.60 -5.89
C SER A 153 -18.98 15.15 -4.52
N THR A 154 -20.24 15.03 -4.09
CA THR A 154 -20.78 15.65 -2.87
C THR A 154 -21.36 14.66 -1.87
N HIS A 155 -21.83 13.52 -2.34
CA HIS A 155 -22.46 12.53 -1.47
C HIS A 155 -22.37 11.11 -2.05
N ALA A 156 -22.61 10.12 -1.19
CA ALA A 156 -22.79 8.72 -1.56
C ALA A 156 -24.10 8.17 -0.95
N TRP A 157 -24.73 7.25 -1.69
CA TRP A 157 -25.92 6.53 -1.20
C TRP A 157 -25.90 5.07 -1.65
N LYS A 158 -26.63 4.23 -0.95
CA LYS A 158 -26.75 2.80 -1.25
C LYS A 158 -28.19 2.41 -1.53
N THR A 159 -28.40 1.54 -2.50
CA THR A 159 -29.72 1.05 -2.91
C THR A 159 -30.22 -0.09 -2.03
N ASP A 160 -29.31 -0.75 -1.32
CA ASP A 160 -29.62 -1.71 -0.25
C ASP A 160 -28.94 -1.25 1.05
N LYS A 161 -29.72 -1.02 2.09
CA LYS A 161 -29.21 -0.52 3.38
C LYS A 161 -28.25 -1.47 4.10
N ARG A 162 -28.22 -2.76 3.71
CA ARG A 162 -27.33 -3.77 4.28
C ARG A 162 -25.88 -3.67 3.78
N VAL A 163 -25.66 -2.94 2.68
CA VAL A 163 -24.30 -2.73 2.14
C VAL A 163 -23.45 -1.99 3.16
N GLU A 164 -22.25 -2.49 3.41
CA GLU A 164 -21.24 -1.84 4.24
C GLU A 164 -19.90 -1.80 3.51
N LEU A 165 -19.21 -0.66 3.58
CA LEU A 165 -17.92 -0.45 2.92
C LEU A 165 -16.75 -0.58 3.90
N ASP A 166 -15.67 -1.16 3.40
CA ASP A 166 -14.35 -1.24 4.01
C ASP A 166 -13.29 -0.71 3.04
N PHE A 167 -12.58 0.33 3.46
CA PHE A 167 -11.50 0.92 2.67
C PHE A 167 -10.09 0.51 3.13
N SER A 168 -9.97 -0.52 3.97
CA SER A 168 -8.67 -0.99 4.50
C SER A 168 -7.67 -1.36 3.39
N ALA A 169 -8.17 -1.72 2.20
CA ALA A 169 -7.40 -2.13 1.05
C ALA A 169 -7.02 -0.97 0.09
N VAL A 170 -7.24 0.28 0.48
CA VAL A 170 -6.98 1.46 -0.36
C VAL A 170 -6.64 2.71 0.48
N ALA A 171 -7.05 2.74 1.73
CA ALA A 171 -6.92 3.92 2.58
C ALA A 171 -5.47 4.20 3.01
N LYS A 172 -4.64 3.15 3.21
CA LYS A 172 -3.23 3.35 3.57
C LYS A 172 -2.48 4.02 2.43
N GLY A 173 -2.66 3.53 1.20
CA GLY A 173 -2.09 4.12 0.00
C GLY A 173 -2.49 5.58 -0.19
N GLN A 174 -3.78 5.93 0.00
CA GLN A 174 -4.19 7.32 -0.05
C GLN A 174 -3.58 8.17 1.08
N GLY A 175 -3.45 7.64 2.28
CA GLY A 175 -2.78 8.32 3.39
C GLY A 175 -1.33 8.68 3.05
N VAL A 176 -0.62 7.76 2.41
CA VAL A 176 0.74 7.99 1.89
C VAL A 176 0.75 9.13 0.85
N ASP A 177 -0.18 9.10 -0.11
CA ASP A 177 -0.25 10.11 -1.16
C ASP A 177 -0.63 11.50 -0.62
N LEU A 178 -1.50 11.59 0.39
CA LEU A 178 -1.84 12.85 1.04
C LEU A 178 -0.61 13.50 1.70
N VAL A 179 0.20 12.71 2.39
CA VAL A 179 1.43 13.20 3.02
C VAL A 179 2.46 13.58 1.96
N MET A 180 2.62 12.78 0.90
CA MET A 180 3.49 13.10 -0.23
C MET A 180 3.12 14.44 -0.86
N ASN A 181 1.87 14.61 -1.25
CA ASN A 181 1.35 15.83 -1.87
C ASN A 181 1.51 17.05 -0.95
N PHE A 182 1.30 16.87 0.36
CA PHE A 182 1.55 17.94 1.33
C PHE A 182 3.01 18.38 1.34
N LEU A 183 3.96 17.45 1.41
CA LEU A 183 5.39 17.79 1.44
C LEU A 183 5.85 18.42 0.11
N GLU A 184 5.37 17.91 -1.03
CA GLU A 184 5.61 18.53 -2.34
C GLU A 184 5.07 19.97 -2.41
N SER A 185 3.88 20.24 -1.84
CA SER A 185 3.31 21.59 -1.73
C SER A 185 4.16 22.57 -0.91
N LYS A 186 5.00 22.03 0.00
CA LYS A 186 5.99 22.81 0.77
C LYS A 186 7.31 23.02 0.05
N GLY A 187 7.41 22.56 -1.21
CA GLY A 187 8.60 22.66 -2.05
C GLY A 187 9.66 21.58 -1.78
N ILE A 188 9.31 20.53 -1.04
CA ILE A 188 10.20 19.39 -0.80
C ILE A 188 10.14 18.48 -2.04
N LYS A 189 11.30 18.10 -2.56
CA LYS A 189 11.43 17.29 -3.80
C LYS A 189 11.97 15.89 -3.54
N ASP A 190 12.78 15.72 -2.51
CA ASP A 190 13.39 14.46 -2.13
C ASP A 190 12.65 13.94 -0.90
N VAL A 191 11.70 13.03 -1.10
CA VAL A 191 10.74 12.57 -0.09
C VAL A 191 10.60 11.05 -0.14
N PHE A 192 10.47 10.46 1.02
CA PHE A 192 10.08 9.06 1.23
C PHE A 192 8.98 9.04 2.30
N VAL A 193 7.82 8.53 1.96
CA VAL A 193 6.69 8.34 2.88
C VAL A 193 6.36 6.87 2.95
N GLU A 194 6.33 6.31 4.15
CA GLU A 194 5.90 4.93 4.42
C GLU A 194 4.83 4.95 5.50
N ILE A 195 3.72 4.24 5.29
CA ILE A 195 2.65 4.01 6.27
C ILE A 195 2.27 2.53 6.22
N GLY A 196 2.69 1.76 7.24
CA GLY A 196 2.30 0.36 7.38
C GLY A 196 2.77 -0.58 6.27
N GLY A 197 3.85 -0.20 5.57
CA GLY A 197 4.43 -0.95 4.46
C GLY A 197 4.12 -0.38 3.08
N GLU A 198 3.09 0.44 2.94
CA GLU A 198 2.80 1.20 1.72
C GLU A 198 3.76 2.39 1.62
N VAL A 199 4.39 2.56 0.47
CA VAL A 199 5.45 3.54 0.25
C VAL A 199 5.17 4.39 -0.98
N ASN A 200 5.48 5.68 -0.91
CA ASN A 200 5.65 6.55 -2.06
C ASN A 200 6.97 7.30 -1.91
N ALA A 201 7.77 7.34 -2.98
CA ALA A 201 9.07 7.99 -2.97
C ALA A 201 9.25 8.92 -4.16
N ARG A 202 9.90 10.07 -3.93
CA ARG A 202 10.24 11.06 -4.93
C ARG A 202 11.69 11.50 -4.76
N GLY A 203 12.35 11.80 -5.89
CA GLY A 203 13.71 12.29 -5.89
C GLY A 203 14.72 11.28 -5.35
N THR A 204 15.65 11.71 -4.50
CA THR A 204 16.79 10.90 -4.11
C THR A 204 17.00 10.87 -2.59
N ASN A 205 17.61 9.78 -2.10
CA ASN A 205 17.98 9.59 -0.70
C ASN A 205 19.16 10.50 -0.26
N ALA A 206 19.63 10.37 0.97
CA ALA A 206 20.72 11.16 1.53
C ALA A 206 22.03 11.12 0.70
N TYR A 207 22.22 10.06 -0.06
CA TYR A 207 23.41 9.83 -0.89
C TYR A 207 23.24 10.27 -2.34
N GLY A 208 22.09 10.86 -2.71
CA GLY A 208 21.77 11.26 -4.08
C GLY A 208 21.47 10.07 -5.01
N LYS A 209 21.07 8.93 -4.45
CA LYS A 209 20.66 7.73 -5.16
C LYS A 209 19.14 7.56 -5.05
N PRO A 210 18.48 6.76 -5.90
CA PRO A 210 17.08 6.38 -5.72
C PRO A 210 16.82 5.85 -4.31
N TRP A 211 15.59 5.98 -3.84
CA TRP A 211 15.14 5.32 -2.63
C TRP A 211 15.05 3.81 -2.88
N VAL A 212 15.30 3.00 -1.86
CA VAL A 212 15.27 1.54 -1.99
C VAL A 212 14.35 0.97 -0.90
N VAL A 213 13.47 0.06 -1.30
CA VAL A 213 12.59 -0.69 -0.40
C VAL A 213 12.93 -2.17 -0.44
N GLY A 214 12.75 -2.86 0.70
CA GLY A 214 12.84 -4.30 0.79
C GLY A 214 11.48 -4.95 0.57
N ILE A 215 11.41 -6.02 -0.20
CA ILE A 215 10.24 -6.88 -0.30
C ILE A 215 10.43 -8.07 0.63
N LEU A 216 9.51 -8.22 1.58
CA LEU A 216 9.56 -9.29 2.57
C LEU A 216 9.36 -10.66 1.91
N ASP A 217 10.11 -11.63 2.38
CA ASP A 217 9.87 -13.03 2.05
C ASP A 217 8.58 -13.50 2.77
N PRO A 218 7.53 -13.91 2.05
CA PRO A 218 6.30 -14.39 2.66
C PRO A 218 6.47 -15.68 3.48
N ALA A 219 7.58 -16.38 3.33
CA ALA A 219 7.93 -17.54 4.13
C ALA A 219 8.66 -17.19 5.44
N SER A 220 9.05 -15.92 5.64
CA SER A 220 9.76 -15.49 6.83
C SER A 220 8.91 -15.51 8.09
N ASP A 221 9.55 -15.82 9.23
CA ASP A 221 8.93 -15.75 10.54
C ASP A 221 8.59 -14.28 10.91
N VAL A 222 7.48 -14.07 11.60
CA VAL A 222 7.03 -12.74 12.06
C VAL A 222 8.08 -12.02 12.91
N LEU A 223 8.84 -12.78 13.71
CA LEU A 223 9.88 -12.25 14.60
C LEU A 223 11.26 -12.16 13.94
N LYS A 224 11.47 -12.87 12.81
CA LYS A 224 12.73 -12.87 12.04
C LYS A 224 12.42 -12.62 10.57
N GLN A 225 11.98 -11.40 10.30
CA GLN A 225 11.69 -11.00 8.94
C GLN A 225 12.95 -11.03 8.08
N SER A 226 12.84 -11.65 6.91
CA SER A 226 13.85 -11.63 5.85
C SER A 226 13.28 -11.02 4.59
N TYR A 227 14.16 -10.47 3.77
CA TYR A 227 13.78 -9.89 2.48
C TYR A 227 14.17 -10.87 1.37
N ILE A 228 13.30 -11.00 0.38
CA ILE A 228 13.57 -11.79 -0.83
C ILE A 228 14.16 -10.94 -1.95
N ALA A 229 13.86 -9.64 -1.92
CA ALA A 229 14.33 -8.69 -2.93
C ALA A 229 14.46 -7.28 -2.36
N THR A 230 15.20 -6.43 -3.07
CA THR A 230 15.09 -4.98 -2.97
C THR A 230 14.68 -4.36 -4.30
N VAL A 231 13.96 -3.24 -4.23
CA VAL A 231 13.56 -2.47 -5.42
C VAL A 231 13.95 -1.01 -5.24
N SER A 232 14.58 -0.45 -6.27
CA SER A 232 14.85 0.99 -6.35
C SER A 232 13.61 1.72 -6.87
N LEU A 233 13.15 2.72 -6.13
CA LEU A 233 11.99 3.55 -6.48
C LEU A 233 12.46 4.83 -7.21
N ASP A 234 11.88 5.07 -8.38
CA ASP A 234 12.16 6.23 -9.23
C ASP A 234 10.86 7.04 -9.44
N ASP A 235 10.59 7.95 -8.51
CA ASP A 235 9.36 8.76 -8.48
C ASP A 235 8.08 7.92 -8.60
N GLU A 236 8.01 6.85 -7.82
CA GLU A 236 6.91 5.89 -7.84
C GLU A 236 6.52 5.42 -6.44
N ALA A 237 5.36 4.80 -6.36
CA ALA A 237 4.83 4.19 -5.15
C ALA A 237 4.83 2.66 -5.26
N VAL A 238 4.84 2.00 -4.12
CA VAL A 238 4.65 0.56 -3.98
C VAL A 238 3.76 0.24 -2.78
N ALA A 239 2.86 -0.71 -2.97
CA ALA A 239 2.11 -1.33 -1.88
C ALA A 239 2.21 -2.85 -1.99
N THR A 240 2.21 -3.53 -0.85
CA THR A 240 2.33 -4.98 -0.78
C THR A 240 1.21 -5.59 0.06
N SER A 241 0.44 -6.47 -0.56
CA SER A 241 -0.49 -7.36 0.15
C SER A 241 0.09 -8.78 0.24
N ALA A 242 -0.04 -9.41 1.41
CA ALA A 242 0.48 -10.76 1.66
C ALA A 242 -0.36 -11.53 2.68
N ASN A 243 -0.34 -12.85 2.58
CA ASN A 243 -1.19 -13.76 3.39
C ASN A 243 -0.47 -14.36 4.61
N ASN A 244 0.72 -13.91 4.95
CA ASN A 244 1.55 -14.53 5.98
C ASN A 244 1.30 -14.01 7.41
N PHE A 245 0.81 -12.78 7.59
CA PHE A 245 0.72 -12.14 8.89
C PHE A 245 -0.69 -12.10 9.49
N ASN A 246 -1.73 -12.11 8.67
CA ASN A 246 -3.11 -11.96 9.14
C ASN A 246 -3.95 -13.16 8.70
N TYR A 247 -4.05 -14.15 9.58
CA TYR A 247 -4.80 -15.38 9.33
C TYR A 247 -5.36 -15.96 10.63
N VAL A 248 -6.36 -16.82 10.49
CA VAL A 248 -6.89 -17.66 11.57
C VAL A 248 -6.73 -19.13 11.20
N ILE A 249 -6.49 -19.99 12.21
CA ILE A 249 -6.48 -21.45 12.03
C ILE A 249 -7.76 -22.00 12.62
N ARG A 250 -8.53 -22.76 11.81
CA ARG A 250 -9.75 -23.46 12.23
C ARG A 250 -9.69 -24.89 11.76
N ASP A 251 -9.91 -25.84 12.63
CA ASP A 251 -9.89 -27.28 12.32
C ASP A 251 -8.64 -27.72 11.53
N GLY A 252 -7.48 -27.09 11.85
CA GLY A 252 -6.21 -27.33 11.17
C GLY A 252 -6.05 -26.65 9.79
N VAL A 253 -7.07 -25.91 9.33
CA VAL A 253 -7.04 -25.17 8.06
C VAL A 253 -6.70 -23.69 8.32
N LYS A 254 -5.76 -23.17 7.55
CA LYS A 254 -5.37 -21.74 7.57
C LYS A 254 -6.31 -20.94 6.67
N TYR A 255 -7.00 -19.97 7.25
CA TYR A 255 -7.85 -19.00 6.55
C TYR A 255 -7.20 -17.62 6.60
N THR A 256 -6.97 -17.02 5.47
CA THR A 256 -6.38 -15.68 5.33
C THR A 256 -7.46 -14.61 5.46
N HIS A 257 -7.07 -13.39 5.83
CA HIS A 257 -7.99 -12.27 5.96
C HIS A 257 -8.50 -11.72 4.60
N THR A 258 -7.87 -12.10 3.51
CA THR A 258 -8.29 -11.72 2.16
C THR A 258 -9.49 -12.57 1.75
N ILE A 259 -10.67 -11.94 1.69
CA ILE A 259 -11.92 -12.61 1.26
C ILE A 259 -12.06 -12.49 -0.25
N ASP A 260 -12.44 -13.58 -0.90
CA ASP A 260 -12.85 -13.56 -2.31
C ASP A 260 -14.32 -13.14 -2.41
N PRO A 261 -14.62 -11.95 -2.97
CA PRO A 261 -15.98 -11.45 -3.07
C PRO A 261 -16.87 -12.27 -4.01
N ALA A 262 -16.28 -13.08 -4.90
CA ALA A 262 -17.04 -13.92 -5.81
C ALA A 262 -17.59 -15.17 -5.13
N THR A 263 -16.94 -15.64 -4.06
CA THR A 263 -17.34 -16.87 -3.35
C THR A 263 -17.83 -16.59 -1.93
N GLY A 264 -17.47 -15.46 -1.34
CA GLY A 264 -17.73 -15.12 0.06
C GLY A 264 -16.79 -15.81 1.06
N TYR A 265 -15.82 -16.59 0.59
CA TYR A 265 -14.84 -17.32 1.41
C TYR A 265 -13.45 -16.66 1.34
N PRO A 266 -12.57 -16.93 2.32
CA PRO A 266 -11.17 -16.56 2.21
C PRO A 266 -10.56 -17.05 0.90
N ALA A 267 -9.83 -16.16 0.21
CA ALA A 267 -9.25 -16.45 -1.09
C ALA A 267 -8.32 -17.66 -1.02
N HIS A 268 -8.55 -18.62 -1.91
CA HIS A 268 -7.78 -19.85 -2.00
C HIS A 268 -7.12 -19.94 -3.38
N ASN A 269 -5.95 -19.31 -3.51
CA ASN A 269 -5.15 -19.35 -4.72
C ASN A 269 -3.65 -19.37 -4.35
N PRO A 270 -2.75 -19.69 -5.29
CA PRO A 270 -1.34 -19.91 -5.00
C PRO A 270 -0.55 -18.63 -4.66
N ILE A 271 -1.13 -17.44 -4.77
CA ILE A 271 -0.39 -16.21 -4.54
C ILE A 271 -0.08 -16.03 -3.03
N LEU A 272 1.17 -15.74 -2.72
CA LEU A 272 1.68 -15.55 -1.36
C LEU A 272 1.85 -14.07 -1.04
N SER A 273 2.30 -13.28 -2.03
CA SER A 273 2.52 -11.84 -1.90
C SER A 273 2.41 -11.16 -3.26
N ALA A 274 1.80 -9.98 -3.28
CA ALA A 274 1.69 -9.10 -4.42
C ALA A 274 2.21 -7.71 -4.07
N SER A 275 3.35 -7.32 -4.62
CA SER A 275 3.87 -5.95 -4.57
C SER A 275 3.53 -5.27 -5.89
N VAL A 276 2.74 -4.21 -5.82
CA VAL A 276 2.30 -3.45 -7.00
C VAL A 276 2.94 -2.06 -6.96
N PHE A 277 3.41 -1.61 -8.11
CA PHE A 277 4.06 -0.32 -8.30
C PHE A 277 3.22 0.54 -9.23
N SER A 278 3.06 1.81 -8.89
CA SER A 278 2.36 2.79 -9.72
C SER A 278 2.79 4.22 -9.39
N LYS A 279 2.21 5.23 -10.07
CA LYS A 279 2.50 6.64 -9.79
C LYS A 279 1.98 7.12 -8.44
N ASP A 280 0.87 6.60 -7.98
CA ASP A 280 0.25 6.89 -6.69
C ASP A 280 0.08 5.62 -5.87
N CYS A 281 0.18 5.77 -4.57
CA CYS A 281 0.16 4.65 -3.64
C CYS A 281 -1.26 4.08 -3.45
N MET A 282 -2.29 4.90 -3.59
CA MET A 282 -3.68 4.47 -3.52
C MET A 282 -4.01 3.44 -4.62
N THR A 283 -3.53 3.65 -5.83
CA THR A 283 -3.66 2.70 -6.94
C THR A 283 -2.91 1.40 -6.63
N ALA A 284 -1.66 1.50 -6.18
CA ALA A 284 -0.85 0.34 -5.84
C ALA A 284 -1.49 -0.52 -4.74
N ASP A 285 -2.02 0.10 -3.67
CA ASP A 285 -2.66 -0.58 -2.53
C ASP A 285 -3.91 -1.35 -2.97
N ALA A 286 -4.79 -0.71 -3.76
CA ALA A 286 -6.00 -1.34 -4.28
C ALA A 286 -5.70 -2.54 -5.20
N TYR A 287 -4.74 -2.39 -6.13
CA TYR A 287 -4.38 -3.51 -7.03
C TYR A 287 -3.61 -4.62 -6.31
N ALA A 288 -2.79 -4.31 -5.31
CA ALA A 288 -2.13 -5.34 -4.51
C ALA A 288 -3.16 -6.27 -3.85
N THR A 289 -4.23 -5.72 -3.28
CA THR A 289 -5.34 -6.51 -2.74
C THR A 289 -6.11 -7.28 -3.82
N ALA A 290 -6.42 -6.64 -4.96
CA ALA A 290 -7.09 -7.31 -6.08
C ALA A 290 -6.29 -8.54 -6.55
N PHE A 291 -4.96 -8.42 -6.66
CA PHE A 291 -4.09 -9.49 -7.14
C PHE A 291 -4.04 -10.68 -6.18
N MET A 292 -4.09 -10.42 -4.86
CA MET A 292 -4.21 -11.48 -3.86
C MET A 292 -5.50 -12.30 -4.00
N VAL A 293 -6.59 -11.68 -4.47
CA VAL A 293 -7.86 -12.36 -4.70
C VAL A 293 -7.88 -13.12 -6.02
N MET A 294 -7.43 -12.50 -7.12
CA MET A 294 -7.58 -13.07 -8.47
C MET A 294 -6.50 -14.09 -8.85
N GLY A 295 -5.40 -14.15 -8.10
CA GLY A 295 -4.27 -15.03 -8.37
C GLY A 295 -3.32 -14.50 -9.45
N HIS A 296 -2.15 -15.13 -9.56
CA HIS A 296 -1.02 -14.61 -10.32
C HIS A 296 -1.24 -14.51 -11.84
N GLU A 297 -1.99 -15.43 -12.46
CA GLU A 297 -2.22 -15.41 -13.91
C GLU A 297 -3.08 -14.24 -14.35
N LYS A 298 -4.20 -13.99 -13.65
CA LYS A 298 -5.08 -12.85 -13.93
C LYS A 298 -4.41 -11.51 -13.55
N ALA A 299 -3.67 -11.48 -12.44
CA ALA A 299 -2.89 -10.32 -12.03
C ALA A 299 -1.88 -9.93 -13.11
N ARG A 300 -1.14 -10.91 -13.66
CA ARG A 300 -0.21 -10.70 -14.75
C ARG A 300 -0.90 -10.13 -16.00
N ALA A 301 -2.06 -10.66 -16.39
CA ALA A 301 -2.81 -10.16 -17.53
C ALA A 301 -3.25 -8.69 -17.37
N ILE A 302 -3.63 -8.28 -16.15
CA ILE A 302 -3.93 -6.87 -15.86
C ILE A 302 -2.66 -6.02 -16.02
N VAL A 303 -1.55 -6.39 -15.39
CA VAL A 303 -0.29 -5.65 -15.49
C VAL A 303 0.17 -5.51 -16.95
N GLU A 304 0.07 -6.57 -17.76
CA GLU A 304 0.44 -6.53 -19.17
C GLU A 304 -0.47 -5.62 -20.02
N SER A 305 -1.71 -5.36 -19.59
CA SER A 305 -2.66 -4.48 -20.27
C SER A 305 -2.72 -3.05 -19.72
N HIS A 306 -2.05 -2.77 -18.59
CA HIS A 306 -2.05 -1.48 -17.91
C HIS A 306 -0.61 -0.98 -17.73
N PRO A 307 -0.07 -0.22 -18.68
CA PRO A 307 1.34 0.20 -18.68
C PRO A 307 1.73 1.12 -17.51
N GLU A 308 0.75 1.64 -16.79
CA GLU A 308 0.93 2.42 -15.56
C GLU A 308 1.17 1.55 -14.32
N LEU A 309 1.02 0.22 -14.44
CA LEU A 309 1.21 -0.73 -13.35
C LEU A 309 2.42 -1.60 -13.61
N GLU A 310 3.22 -1.81 -12.56
CA GLU A 310 4.22 -2.86 -12.51
C GLU A 310 3.95 -3.74 -11.30
N ALA A 311 4.38 -5.01 -11.34
CA ALA A 311 4.18 -5.92 -10.21
C ALA A 311 5.33 -6.90 -10.03
N PHE A 312 5.59 -7.21 -8.75
CA PHE A 312 6.39 -8.35 -8.33
C PHE A 312 5.49 -9.28 -7.52
N LEU A 313 5.26 -10.48 -8.05
CA LEU A 313 4.37 -11.48 -7.47
C LEU A 313 5.19 -12.67 -6.97
N ILE A 314 4.86 -13.17 -5.78
CA ILE A 314 5.42 -14.37 -5.19
C ILE A 314 4.28 -15.38 -5.03
N TYR A 315 4.43 -16.60 -5.54
CA TYR A 315 3.38 -17.60 -5.54
C TYR A 315 3.93 -19.03 -5.41
N SER A 316 3.08 -19.94 -4.94
CA SER A 316 3.39 -21.39 -4.90
C SER A 316 3.11 -22.04 -6.25
N THR A 317 4.00 -22.91 -6.66
CA THR A 317 3.80 -23.79 -7.83
C THR A 317 3.11 -25.09 -7.43
N PRO A 318 2.53 -25.85 -8.37
CA PRO A 318 1.81 -27.11 -8.07
C PRO A 318 2.67 -28.18 -7.38
N ASP A 319 3.99 -28.15 -7.54
CA ASP A 319 4.96 -29.01 -6.87
C ASP A 319 5.38 -28.51 -5.47
N GLY A 320 4.75 -27.42 -4.99
CA GLY A 320 4.98 -26.87 -3.66
C GLY A 320 6.19 -25.92 -3.53
N ASN A 321 6.88 -25.62 -4.63
CA ASN A 321 7.96 -24.67 -4.65
C ASN A 321 7.42 -23.23 -4.71
N THR A 322 8.30 -22.26 -4.40
CA THR A 322 8.02 -20.83 -4.56
C THR A 322 8.55 -20.34 -5.90
N ALA A 323 7.73 -19.62 -6.65
CA ALA A 323 8.10 -18.95 -7.88
C ALA A 323 7.81 -17.44 -7.78
N THR A 324 8.46 -16.67 -8.65
CA THR A 324 8.29 -15.22 -8.72
C THR A 324 7.98 -14.79 -10.15
N TYR A 325 7.22 -13.70 -10.27
CA TYR A 325 7.01 -12.97 -11.51
C TYR A 325 7.38 -11.51 -11.27
N ALA A 326 8.18 -10.94 -12.13
CA ALA A 326 8.46 -9.51 -12.18
C ALA A 326 8.07 -8.96 -13.55
N SER A 327 7.29 -7.91 -13.58
CA SER A 327 6.94 -7.20 -14.81
C SER A 327 8.16 -6.50 -15.42
N ASN A 328 8.04 -6.12 -16.69
CA ASN A 328 9.20 -5.66 -17.46
C ASN A 328 9.88 -4.39 -16.91
N GLY A 329 9.10 -3.45 -16.36
CA GLY A 329 9.64 -2.20 -15.81
C GLY A 329 10.40 -2.36 -14.51
N LEU A 330 10.31 -3.53 -13.86
CA LEU A 330 11.06 -3.82 -12.63
C LEU A 330 12.43 -4.47 -12.88
N LYS A 331 12.73 -4.96 -14.08
CA LYS A 331 13.93 -5.78 -14.35
C LYS A 331 15.25 -5.11 -13.97
N ASP A 332 15.35 -3.80 -14.21
CA ASP A 332 16.57 -3.04 -13.92
C ASP A 332 16.56 -2.39 -12.52
N LYS A 333 15.46 -2.52 -11.78
CA LYS A 333 15.24 -1.91 -10.47
C LYS A 333 15.19 -2.94 -9.33
N LEU A 334 14.91 -4.21 -9.67
CA LEU A 334 14.72 -5.31 -8.74
C LEU A 334 16.02 -6.11 -8.59
N GLU A 335 16.48 -6.26 -7.35
CA GLU A 335 17.60 -7.13 -6.99
C GLU A 335 17.08 -8.26 -6.11
N LEU A 336 17.08 -9.51 -6.62
CA LEU A 336 16.72 -10.69 -5.86
C LEU A 336 17.87 -11.09 -4.95
N PHE A 337 17.58 -11.38 -3.69
CA PHE A 337 18.55 -12.03 -2.82
C PHE A 337 18.62 -13.52 -3.18
N GLN A 338 19.81 -13.99 -3.46
CA GLN A 338 20.04 -15.42 -3.53
C GLN A 338 19.86 -15.97 -2.10
N ASN A 339 18.91 -16.90 -1.91
CA ASN A 339 18.80 -17.62 -0.64
C ASN A 339 20.16 -18.22 -0.34
N GLY A 340 20.91 -17.60 0.56
CA GLY A 340 22.17 -18.11 1.05
C GLY A 340 21.88 -19.42 1.79
N ASN A 341 22.60 -20.49 1.40
CA ASN A 341 22.68 -21.74 2.12
C ASN A 341 22.99 -21.53 3.59
#